data_dba70cfa34a1c30751235a578924d0e8
#
_entry.id   dba70cfa34a1c30751235a578924d0e8
#
_cell.length_a   1.000
_cell.length_b   1.000
_cell.length_c   1.000
_cell.angle_alpha   90.00
_cell.angle_beta   90.00
_cell.angle_gamma   90.00
#
_symmetry.space_group_name_H-M   'P 1'
#
loop_
_entity.id
_entity.type
_entity.pdbx_description
1 polymer ?
#
loop_
_entity_poly.entity_id
_entity_poly.type
_entity_poly.pdbx_seq_one_letter_code
_entity_poly.pdbx_strand_id
1 'polypeptide(L)'
;LGNGTSLIGDPSGKNTERQLNSEEKVNKWSIALNKQLEQLFAEEITNKKAIILKNKDWLEKLTMLSFIREIGKYFSVGYMMAKESVKTRLETGISFTEFSYMLLQAYDFFWLNKNYNCELQIGGSDQWGNLTAGIDLIAKKSNKVAYGITVPLLLKSDGTKFGKTEGGAIWLDSQKTSPYQFYQFFINTDDKDVIKLLKQLTFLSQLEINELEKITQKNPEQRQAQKTLAEELTKFIHGEKALRKVQKITKALFSNDFKSLNANEIKEALSDVPSYIISNKKELNIIDLLTEAGISSSKRQAKEDVLNRAISLNGKTISDINYLVTKKDCLIENILIFKRGKKNHFLIYWQ
;
A
#
# COMPACT_ATOMS: atom_id res chain seq x y z
N LEU A 1 4.99 13.60 -12.51
CA LEU A 1 3.89 12.65 -12.76
C LEU A 1 3.87 12.23 -14.22
N GLY A 2 3.89 10.89 -14.46
CA GLY A 2 3.91 10.29 -15.79
C GLY A 2 2.52 10.17 -16.43
N ASN A 3 1.71 11.21 -16.38
CA ASN A 3 0.34 11.16 -16.90
C ASN A 3 0.25 11.10 -18.43
N GLY A 4 1.24 11.64 -19.17
CA GLY A 4 1.33 11.45 -20.62
C GLY A 4 1.82 10.04 -20.98
N THR A 5 2.89 9.57 -20.36
CA THR A 5 3.45 8.24 -20.60
C THR A 5 2.56 7.10 -20.12
N SER A 6 1.65 7.34 -19.15
CA SER A 6 0.64 6.34 -18.72
C SER A 6 -0.41 6.02 -19.78
N LEU A 7 -0.58 6.87 -20.79
CA LEU A 7 -1.45 6.60 -21.94
C LEU A 7 -0.82 5.57 -22.91
N ILE A 8 0.49 5.43 -22.86
CA ILE A 8 1.28 4.53 -23.72
C ILE A 8 1.53 3.20 -23.02
N GLY A 9 2.01 3.24 -21.77
CA GLY A 9 2.33 2.06 -20.95
C GLY A 9 3.77 1.59 -21.08
N ASP A 10 4.47 1.50 -19.94
CA ASP A 10 5.86 1.04 -19.86
C ASP A 10 5.93 -0.50 -19.99
N PRO A 11 6.67 -1.07 -20.94
CA PRO A 11 6.85 -2.51 -21.08
C PRO A 11 7.77 -3.12 -20.02
N SER A 12 8.54 -2.32 -19.27
CA SER A 12 9.53 -2.79 -18.32
C SER A 12 8.94 -3.74 -17.28
N GLY A 13 9.57 -4.92 -17.10
CA GLY A 13 9.14 -5.93 -16.13
C GLY A 13 7.80 -6.61 -16.44
N LYS A 14 7.36 -6.63 -17.73
CA LYS A 14 6.12 -7.26 -18.20
C LYS A 14 6.38 -8.22 -19.36
N ASN A 15 5.65 -9.34 -19.33
CA ASN A 15 5.71 -10.38 -20.38
C ASN A 15 4.59 -10.26 -21.40
N THR A 16 3.59 -9.42 -21.14
CA THR A 16 2.42 -9.22 -22.01
C THR A 16 2.21 -7.74 -22.27
N GLU A 17 1.60 -7.41 -23.40
CA GLU A 17 1.26 -6.04 -23.78
C GLU A 17 0.29 -5.40 -22.75
N ARG A 18 0.53 -4.14 -22.45
CA ARG A 18 -0.35 -3.38 -21.55
C ARG A 18 -1.63 -2.96 -22.30
N GLN A 19 -2.77 -3.11 -21.61
CA GLN A 19 -3.98 -2.46 -22.08
C GLN A 19 -3.86 -0.94 -21.94
N LEU A 20 -4.22 -0.23 -23.02
CA LEU A 20 -4.23 1.23 -23.01
C LEU A 20 -5.28 1.75 -22.02
N ASN A 21 -4.89 2.71 -21.22
CA ASN A 21 -5.81 3.36 -20.30
C ASN A 21 -6.52 4.53 -20.97
N SER A 22 -7.79 4.74 -20.66
CA SER A 22 -8.50 5.93 -21.12
C SER A 22 -7.92 7.20 -20.48
N GLU A 23 -7.99 8.30 -21.20
CA GLU A 23 -7.51 9.60 -20.72
C GLU A 23 -8.19 10.02 -19.43
N GLU A 24 -9.50 9.79 -19.30
CA GLU A 24 -10.26 10.07 -18.09
C GLU A 24 -9.72 9.31 -16.88
N LYS A 25 -9.40 8.03 -17.06
CA LYS A 25 -8.83 7.17 -16.00
C LYS A 25 -7.46 7.65 -15.57
N VAL A 26 -6.60 7.99 -16.52
CA VAL A 26 -5.25 8.51 -16.25
C VAL A 26 -5.32 9.86 -15.53
N ASN A 27 -6.25 10.73 -15.91
CA ASN A 27 -6.47 12.02 -15.23
C ASN A 27 -6.92 11.84 -13.78
N LYS A 28 -7.86 10.93 -13.51
CA LYS A 28 -8.28 10.60 -12.13
C LYS A 28 -7.10 10.11 -11.29
N TRP A 29 -6.28 9.23 -11.82
CA TRP A 29 -5.08 8.75 -11.13
C TRP A 29 -4.05 9.86 -10.89
N SER A 30 -3.82 10.71 -11.89
CA SER A 30 -2.88 11.84 -11.80
C SER A 30 -3.28 12.81 -10.69
N ILE A 31 -4.58 13.12 -10.57
CA ILE A 31 -5.10 13.99 -9.50
C ILE A 31 -4.88 13.35 -8.13
N ALA A 32 -5.20 12.05 -7.98
CA ALA A 32 -5.05 11.34 -6.72
C ALA A 32 -3.58 11.23 -6.29
N LEU A 33 -2.69 10.88 -7.22
CA LEU A 33 -1.25 10.81 -6.96
C LEU A 33 -0.65 12.18 -6.64
N ASN A 34 -1.07 13.22 -7.36
CA ASN A 34 -0.62 14.60 -7.08
C ASN A 34 -0.94 14.99 -5.63
N LYS A 35 -2.19 14.74 -5.20
CA LYS A 35 -2.62 15.03 -3.82
C LYS A 35 -1.77 14.28 -2.79
N GLN A 36 -1.47 13.01 -3.03
CA GLN A 36 -0.60 12.23 -2.12
C GLN A 36 0.81 12.80 -2.05
N LEU A 37 1.41 13.15 -3.21
CA LEU A 37 2.75 13.73 -3.26
C LEU A 37 2.79 15.11 -2.60
N GLU A 38 1.77 15.96 -2.81
CA GLU A 38 1.63 17.25 -2.12
C GLU A 38 1.57 17.10 -0.60
N GLN A 39 0.92 16.06 -0.09
CA GLN A 39 0.87 15.78 1.33
C GLN A 39 2.21 15.27 1.87
N LEU A 40 2.86 14.32 1.15
CA LEU A 40 4.13 13.73 1.57
C LEU A 40 5.29 14.73 1.54
N PHE A 41 5.30 15.65 0.56
CA PHE A 41 6.36 16.63 0.35
C PHE A 41 5.91 18.06 0.66
N ALA A 42 4.92 18.21 1.56
CA ALA A 42 4.32 19.53 1.85
C ALA A 42 5.36 20.56 2.34
N GLU A 43 6.28 20.15 3.19
CA GLU A 43 7.35 21.00 3.71
C GLU A 43 8.33 21.40 2.61
N GLU A 44 8.79 20.45 1.81
CA GLU A 44 9.74 20.67 0.72
C GLU A 44 9.14 21.55 -0.37
N ILE A 45 7.84 21.36 -0.68
CA ILE A 45 7.13 22.19 -1.65
C ILE A 45 6.97 23.63 -1.12
N THR A 46 6.57 23.77 0.14
CA THR A 46 6.43 25.09 0.77
C THR A 46 7.76 25.85 0.81
N ASN A 47 8.85 25.16 1.08
CA ASN A 47 10.20 25.70 1.11
C ASN A 47 10.85 25.80 -0.29
N LYS A 48 10.09 25.54 -1.37
CA LYS A 48 10.56 25.54 -2.77
C LYS A 48 11.75 24.61 -3.03
N LYS A 49 11.89 23.54 -2.25
CA LYS A 49 12.90 22.48 -2.43
C LYS A 49 12.40 21.34 -3.34
N ALA A 50 11.07 21.21 -3.48
CA ALA A 50 10.47 20.24 -4.37
C ALA A 50 9.40 20.89 -5.25
N ILE A 51 9.24 20.35 -6.46
CA ILE A 51 8.18 20.72 -7.41
C ILE A 51 7.55 19.44 -7.99
N ILE A 52 6.26 19.47 -8.25
CA ILE A 52 5.55 18.38 -8.90
C ILE A 52 5.19 18.82 -10.31
N LEU A 53 5.65 18.06 -11.31
CA LEU A 53 5.41 18.34 -12.72
C LEU A 53 4.62 17.19 -13.36
N LYS A 54 3.95 17.49 -14.47
CA LYS A 54 3.18 16.51 -15.27
C LYS A 54 3.79 16.42 -16.66
N ASN A 55 4.23 15.22 -17.08
CA ASN A 55 4.91 15.09 -18.36
C ASN A 55 3.99 15.30 -19.59
N LYS A 56 2.68 15.19 -19.42
CA LYS A 56 1.72 15.54 -20.45
C LYS A 56 1.89 16.99 -20.94
N ASP A 57 2.27 17.92 -20.06
CA ASP A 57 2.37 19.35 -20.36
C ASP A 57 3.39 19.66 -21.47
N TRP A 58 4.40 18.82 -21.66
CA TRP A 58 5.40 18.96 -22.73
C TRP A 58 5.30 17.88 -23.80
N LEU A 59 4.85 16.68 -23.47
CA LEU A 59 4.70 15.60 -24.45
C LEU A 59 3.63 15.91 -25.50
N GLU A 60 2.50 16.48 -25.10
CA GLU A 60 1.42 16.84 -26.03
C GLU A 60 1.79 17.95 -27.03
N LYS A 61 2.78 18.77 -26.68
CA LYS A 61 3.27 19.83 -27.58
C LYS A 61 4.22 19.30 -28.64
N LEU A 62 4.67 18.05 -28.50
CA LEU A 62 5.63 17.45 -29.40
C LEU A 62 4.90 16.78 -30.55
N THR A 63 5.01 17.35 -31.75
CA THR A 63 4.44 16.73 -32.94
C THR A 63 5.19 15.44 -33.30
N MET A 64 4.52 14.49 -33.94
CA MET A 64 5.12 13.23 -34.38
C MET A 64 6.38 13.46 -35.24
N LEU A 65 6.32 14.40 -36.20
CA LEU A 65 7.49 14.71 -37.04
C LEU A 65 8.64 15.26 -36.24
N SER A 66 8.38 16.17 -35.29
CA SER A 66 9.44 16.71 -34.43
C SER A 66 10.02 15.61 -33.53
N PHE A 67 9.20 14.71 -32.99
CA PHE A 67 9.65 13.60 -32.17
C PHE A 67 10.60 12.66 -32.93
N ILE A 68 10.20 12.23 -34.11
CA ILE A 68 11.04 11.34 -34.94
C ILE A 68 12.32 12.05 -35.37
N ARG A 69 12.24 13.29 -35.84
CA ARG A 69 13.38 14.05 -36.34
C ARG A 69 14.36 14.42 -35.25
N GLU A 70 13.87 14.90 -34.10
CA GLU A 70 14.69 15.52 -33.07
C GLU A 70 15.14 14.58 -31.97
N ILE A 71 14.37 13.50 -31.74
CA ILE A 71 14.63 12.50 -30.72
C ILE A 71 14.98 11.16 -31.34
N GLY A 72 14.15 10.64 -32.24
CA GLY A 72 14.35 9.32 -32.85
C GLY A 72 15.69 9.13 -33.50
N LYS A 73 16.25 10.17 -34.16
CA LYS A 73 17.56 10.09 -34.80
C LYS A 73 18.75 9.73 -33.89
N TYR A 74 18.60 9.92 -32.56
CA TYR A 74 19.65 9.60 -31.60
C TYR A 74 19.61 8.14 -31.12
N PHE A 75 18.59 7.38 -31.51
CA PHE A 75 18.35 5.99 -31.10
C PHE A 75 18.42 5.08 -32.33
N SER A 76 19.46 4.25 -32.42
CA SER A 76 19.47 3.21 -33.44
C SER A 76 18.54 2.07 -33.07
N VAL A 77 17.91 1.44 -34.06
CA VAL A 77 17.00 0.27 -33.84
C VAL A 77 17.75 -0.85 -33.11
N GLY A 78 19.01 -1.14 -33.47
CA GLY A 78 19.81 -2.15 -32.79
C GLY A 78 20.04 -1.84 -31.31
N TYR A 79 20.24 -0.60 -30.92
CA TYR A 79 20.35 -0.17 -29.54
C TYR A 79 19.02 -0.42 -28.78
N MET A 80 17.88 -0.08 -29.38
CA MET A 80 16.56 -0.27 -28.78
C MET A 80 16.24 -1.74 -28.61
N MET A 81 16.55 -2.57 -29.62
CA MET A 81 16.31 -4.02 -29.57
C MET A 81 17.20 -4.74 -28.53
N ALA A 82 18.37 -4.20 -28.23
CA ALA A 82 19.28 -4.76 -27.24
C ALA A 82 18.83 -4.54 -25.78
N LYS A 83 17.85 -3.65 -25.52
CA LYS A 83 17.34 -3.40 -24.17
C LYS A 83 16.57 -4.63 -23.64
N GLU A 84 16.79 -4.96 -22.37
CA GLU A 84 16.21 -6.16 -21.76
C GLU A 84 14.67 -6.19 -21.84
N SER A 85 14.02 -5.05 -21.60
CA SER A 85 12.56 -4.91 -21.72
C SER A 85 12.00 -5.16 -23.12
N VAL A 86 12.82 -4.97 -24.16
CA VAL A 86 12.47 -5.27 -25.54
C VAL A 86 12.87 -6.69 -25.89
N LYS A 87 14.10 -7.10 -25.55
CA LYS A 87 14.68 -8.42 -25.86
C LYS A 87 13.80 -9.56 -25.37
N THR A 88 13.30 -9.47 -24.13
CA THR A 88 12.40 -10.48 -23.54
C THR A 88 11.04 -10.59 -24.22
N ARG A 89 10.69 -9.60 -25.05
CA ARG A 89 9.41 -9.53 -25.79
C ARG A 89 9.55 -9.78 -27.30
N LEU A 90 10.77 -9.94 -27.83
CA LEU A 90 10.96 -10.13 -29.27
C LEU A 90 10.26 -11.38 -29.81
N GLU A 91 10.25 -12.48 -29.04
CA GLU A 91 9.61 -13.74 -29.45
C GLU A 91 8.08 -13.71 -29.34
N THR A 92 7.55 -13.02 -28.34
CA THR A 92 6.09 -12.92 -28.08
C THR A 92 5.45 -11.73 -28.80
N GLY A 93 6.26 -10.84 -29.37
CA GLY A 93 5.84 -9.60 -30.00
C GLY A 93 5.80 -8.41 -29.04
N ILE A 94 6.17 -7.25 -29.55
CA ILE A 94 6.07 -5.95 -28.87
C ILE A 94 5.47 -4.96 -29.86
N SER A 95 4.44 -4.21 -29.45
CA SER A 95 3.86 -3.18 -30.31
C SER A 95 4.83 -2.01 -30.48
N PHE A 96 4.68 -1.26 -31.59
CA PHE A 96 5.44 -0.02 -31.79
C PHE A 96 5.22 0.97 -30.63
N THR A 97 4.03 0.98 -30.06
CA THR A 97 3.65 1.82 -28.92
C THR A 97 4.54 1.51 -27.70
N GLU A 98 4.61 0.25 -27.27
CA GLU A 98 5.48 -0.14 -26.15
C GLU A 98 6.98 -0.03 -26.51
N PHE A 99 7.35 -0.36 -27.74
CA PHE A 99 8.73 -0.24 -28.22
C PHE A 99 9.24 1.20 -28.17
N SER A 100 8.38 2.18 -28.48
CA SER A 100 8.74 3.60 -28.47
C SER A 100 8.72 4.23 -27.08
N TYR A 101 8.21 3.54 -26.04
CA TYR A 101 8.10 4.09 -24.68
C TYR A 101 9.42 4.62 -24.13
N MET A 102 10.51 3.89 -24.33
CA MET A 102 11.84 4.28 -23.89
C MET A 102 12.25 5.67 -24.39
N LEU A 103 11.84 6.05 -25.60
CA LEU A 103 12.17 7.35 -26.19
C LEU A 103 11.37 8.48 -25.49
N LEU A 104 10.14 8.19 -25.06
CA LEU A 104 9.30 9.15 -24.33
C LEU A 104 9.91 9.46 -22.96
N GLN A 105 10.33 8.46 -22.21
CA GLN A 105 10.99 8.66 -20.92
C GLN A 105 12.38 9.32 -21.08
N ALA A 106 13.12 8.98 -22.12
CA ALA A 106 14.38 9.64 -22.43
C ALA A 106 14.17 11.13 -22.74
N TYR A 107 13.11 11.47 -23.49
CA TYR A 107 12.74 12.84 -23.75
C TYR A 107 12.29 13.57 -22.49
N ASP A 108 11.54 12.94 -21.60
CA ASP A 108 11.17 13.51 -20.30
C ASP A 108 12.41 13.94 -19.51
N PHE A 109 13.40 13.06 -19.40
CA PHE A 109 14.63 13.37 -18.67
C PHE A 109 15.41 14.50 -19.35
N PHE A 110 15.54 14.45 -20.69
CA PHE A 110 16.17 15.53 -21.46
C PHE A 110 15.44 16.87 -21.25
N TRP A 111 14.11 16.87 -21.28
CA TRP A 111 13.31 18.08 -21.09
C TRP A 111 13.48 18.67 -19.68
N LEU A 112 13.48 17.82 -18.66
CA LEU A 112 13.74 18.21 -17.26
C LEU A 112 15.17 18.73 -17.07
N ASN A 113 16.15 18.08 -17.70
CA ASN A 113 17.54 18.55 -17.68
C ASN A 113 17.67 19.95 -18.29
N LYS A 114 17.03 20.16 -19.45
CA LYS A 114 17.09 21.44 -20.17
C LYS A 114 16.40 22.57 -19.42
N ASN A 115 15.22 22.32 -18.83
CA ASN A 115 14.35 23.38 -18.29
C ASN A 115 14.48 23.54 -16.77
N TYR A 116 14.92 22.52 -16.05
CA TYR A 116 15.02 22.51 -14.58
C TYR A 116 16.40 22.11 -14.05
N ASN A 117 17.41 21.97 -14.94
CA ASN A 117 18.74 21.48 -14.58
C ASN A 117 18.73 20.15 -13.81
N CYS A 118 17.78 19.28 -14.14
CA CYS A 118 17.69 17.95 -13.51
C CYS A 118 18.82 17.06 -14.04
N GLU A 119 19.77 16.70 -13.19
CA GLU A 119 20.97 15.92 -13.55
C GLU A 119 20.88 14.46 -13.15
N LEU A 120 19.98 14.10 -12.24
CA LEU A 120 19.84 12.73 -11.71
C LEU A 120 18.42 12.22 -11.90
N GLN A 121 18.28 11.02 -12.48
CA GLN A 121 17.02 10.26 -12.50
C GLN A 121 17.14 9.02 -11.62
N ILE A 122 16.11 8.75 -10.80
CA ILE A 122 16.04 7.61 -9.89
C ILE A 122 14.89 6.70 -10.30
N GLY A 123 15.08 5.38 -10.27
CA GLY A 123 14.04 4.41 -10.59
C GLY A 123 14.25 3.05 -9.95
N GLY A 124 13.32 2.13 -10.17
CA GLY A 124 13.53 0.72 -9.84
C GLY A 124 14.55 0.06 -10.77
N SER A 125 15.09 -1.10 -10.39
CA SER A 125 16.07 -1.83 -11.22
C SER A 125 15.54 -2.19 -12.62
N ASP A 126 14.23 -2.34 -12.76
CA ASP A 126 13.54 -2.56 -14.04
C ASP A 126 13.59 -1.34 -14.98
N GLN A 127 13.89 -0.14 -14.44
CA GLN A 127 13.95 1.12 -15.18
C GLN A 127 15.33 1.42 -15.78
N TRP A 128 16.33 0.59 -15.53
CA TRP A 128 17.71 0.87 -15.97
C TRP A 128 17.83 1.19 -17.46
N GLY A 129 17.11 0.43 -18.30
CA GLY A 129 17.08 0.66 -19.76
C GLY A 129 16.57 2.04 -20.16
N ASN A 130 15.49 2.49 -19.51
CA ASN A 130 14.88 3.79 -19.76
C ASN A 130 15.76 4.93 -19.22
N LEU A 131 16.35 4.78 -18.02
CA LEU A 131 17.22 5.78 -17.42
C LEU A 131 18.47 6.03 -18.31
N THR A 132 19.15 4.94 -18.73
CA THR A 132 20.34 5.05 -19.58
C THR A 132 20.03 5.65 -20.94
N ALA A 133 18.85 5.39 -21.50
CA ALA A 133 18.41 6.03 -22.74
C ALA A 133 18.28 7.56 -22.59
N GLY A 134 17.80 8.04 -21.45
CA GLY A 134 17.73 9.47 -21.14
C GLY A 134 19.11 10.11 -20.97
N ILE A 135 20.03 9.44 -20.26
CA ILE A 135 21.43 9.88 -20.08
C ILE A 135 22.11 10.01 -21.44
N ASP A 136 21.98 9.00 -22.31
CA ASP A 136 22.56 8.99 -23.66
C ASP A 136 21.99 10.13 -24.51
N LEU A 137 20.68 10.39 -24.42
CA LEU A 137 20.05 11.49 -25.17
C LEU A 137 20.57 12.86 -24.71
N ILE A 138 20.71 13.09 -23.41
CA ILE A 138 21.24 14.33 -22.84
C ILE A 138 22.67 14.54 -23.32
N ALA A 139 23.52 13.53 -23.25
CA ALA A 139 24.90 13.59 -23.70
C ALA A 139 24.98 13.91 -25.19
N LYS A 140 24.24 13.21 -26.05
CA LYS A 140 24.26 13.38 -27.51
C LYS A 140 23.69 14.71 -28.00
N LYS A 141 22.64 15.21 -27.32
CA LYS A 141 21.86 16.39 -27.76
C LYS A 141 22.33 17.69 -27.13
N SER A 142 22.82 17.65 -25.90
CA SER A 142 23.24 18.83 -25.12
C SER A 142 24.70 18.88 -24.75
N ASN A 143 25.47 17.82 -25.00
CA ASN A 143 26.84 17.64 -24.54
C ASN A 143 27.01 17.87 -23.03
N LYS A 144 25.96 17.46 -22.24
CA LYS A 144 25.93 17.54 -20.78
C LYS A 144 26.05 16.15 -20.18
N VAL A 145 26.50 16.10 -18.94
CA VAL A 145 26.53 14.87 -18.13
C VAL A 145 25.23 14.77 -17.33
N ALA A 146 24.65 13.56 -17.27
CA ALA A 146 23.54 13.24 -16.42
C ALA A 146 23.76 11.86 -15.78
N TYR A 147 23.06 11.58 -14.70
CA TYR A 147 23.26 10.41 -13.85
C TYR A 147 21.96 9.63 -13.67
N GLY A 148 22.10 8.34 -13.40
CA GLY A 148 20.97 7.46 -13.06
C GLY A 148 21.30 6.58 -11.87
N ILE A 149 20.35 6.42 -10.96
CA ILE A 149 20.45 5.49 -9.84
C ILE A 149 19.24 4.55 -9.89
N THR A 150 19.48 3.27 -9.74
CA THR A 150 18.40 2.30 -9.55
C THR A 150 18.47 1.69 -8.16
N VAL A 151 17.27 1.44 -7.61
CA VAL A 151 17.10 0.73 -6.35
C VAL A 151 16.44 -0.63 -6.61
N PRO A 152 16.77 -1.67 -5.84
CA PRO A 152 16.11 -2.97 -5.96
C PRO A 152 14.59 -2.84 -5.78
N LEU A 153 13.84 -3.64 -6.53
CA LEU A 153 12.38 -3.73 -6.35
C LEU A 153 12.05 -4.26 -4.96
N LEU A 154 10.95 -3.74 -4.37
CA LEU A 154 10.41 -4.24 -3.12
C LEU A 154 9.77 -5.61 -3.34
N LEU A 155 10.48 -6.65 -2.96
CA LEU A 155 10.04 -8.03 -3.00
C LEU A 155 10.08 -8.62 -1.59
N LYS A 156 9.15 -9.52 -1.30
CA LYS A 156 9.22 -10.38 -0.12
C LYS A 156 10.36 -11.39 -0.28
N SER A 157 10.74 -12.06 0.81
CA SER A 157 11.78 -13.11 0.82
C SER A 157 11.43 -14.32 -0.07
N ASP A 158 10.13 -14.55 -0.33
CA ASP A 158 9.63 -15.58 -1.26
C ASP A 158 9.66 -15.15 -2.74
N GLY A 159 10.15 -13.95 -3.05
CA GLY A 159 10.21 -13.38 -4.40
C GLY A 159 8.90 -12.74 -4.88
N THR A 160 7.83 -12.79 -4.10
CA THR A 160 6.57 -12.14 -4.47
C THR A 160 6.63 -10.63 -4.28
N LYS A 161 5.77 -9.90 -5.01
CA LYS A 161 5.73 -8.44 -4.91
C LYS A 161 5.23 -8.00 -3.54
N PHE A 162 5.99 -7.13 -2.88
CA PHE A 162 5.58 -6.50 -1.63
C PHE A 162 4.36 -5.58 -1.83
N GLY A 163 3.52 -5.44 -0.79
CA GLY A 163 2.34 -4.58 -0.84
C GLY A 163 1.11 -5.19 -1.51
N LYS A 164 1.19 -6.45 -1.99
CA LYS A 164 0.03 -7.23 -2.41
C LYS A 164 -0.37 -8.21 -1.32
N THR A 165 -1.66 -8.23 -0.97
CA THR A 165 -2.30 -9.17 -0.04
C THR A 165 -3.39 -9.96 -0.77
N GLU A 166 -3.95 -10.98 -0.13
CA GLU A 166 -5.14 -11.69 -0.65
C GLU A 166 -6.33 -10.73 -0.84
N GLY A 167 -6.44 -9.69 -0.01
CA GLY A 167 -7.44 -8.62 -0.12
C GLY A 167 -7.11 -7.49 -1.09
N GLY A 168 -5.98 -7.56 -1.81
CA GLY A 168 -5.56 -6.53 -2.76
C GLY A 168 -4.26 -5.79 -2.38
N ALA A 169 -4.13 -4.55 -2.83
CA ALA A 169 -2.96 -3.73 -2.54
C ALA A 169 -3.13 -2.93 -1.24
N ILE A 170 -2.04 -2.73 -0.51
CA ILE A 170 -1.99 -1.77 0.60
C ILE A 170 -1.77 -0.37 0.03
N TRP A 171 -2.74 0.49 0.27
CA TRP A 171 -2.77 1.85 -0.26
C TRP A 171 -2.27 2.85 0.77
N LEU A 172 -1.56 3.89 0.31
CA LEU A 172 -1.20 5.03 1.15
C LEU A 172 -2.42 5.95 1.41
N ASP A 173 -3.45 5.86 0.58
CA ASP A 173 -4.70 6.58 0.73
C ASP A 173 -5.53 5.97 1.88
N SER A 174 -5.76 6.76 2.93
CA SER A 174 -6.51 6.34 4.12
C SER A 174 -7.99 5.99 3.86
N GLN A 175 -8.54 6.38 2.71
CA GLN A 175 -9.89 6.00 2.31
C GLN A 175 -9.95 4.60 1.68
N LYS A 176 -8.81 4.08 1.19
CA LYS A 176 -8.71 2.75 0.58
C LYS A 176 -8.13 1.71 1.53
N THR A 177 -7.15 2.10 2.35
CA THR A 177 -6.58 1.31 3.43
C THR A 177 -6.53 2.18 4.65
N SER A 178 -7.31 1.85 5.68
CA SER A 178 -7.34 2.65 6.90
C SER A 178 -5.97 2.67 7.57
N PRO A 179 -5.62 3.71 8.35
CA PRO A 179 -4.37 3.74 9.10
C PRO A 179 -4.18 2.53 10.01
N TYR A 180 -5.27 1.98 10.54
CA TYR A 180 -5.23 0.75 11.34
C TYR A 180 -4.86 -0.48 10.48
N GLN A 181 -5.49 -0.68 9.33
CA GLN A 181 -5.15 -1.77 8.39
C GLN A 181 -3.72 -1.63 7.88
N PHE A 182 -3.29 -0.41 7.57
CA PHE A 182 -1.92 -0.10 7.16
C PHE A 182 -0.91 -0.51 8.24
N TYR A 183 -1.14 -0.11 9.48
CA TYR A 183 -0.32 -0.51 10.63
C TYR A 183 -0.30 -2.03 10.82
N GLN A 184 -1.47 -2.69 10.76
CA GLN A 184 -1.58 -4.13 10.91
C GLN A 184 -0.84 -4.89 9.82
N PHE A 185 -0.81 -4.38 8.60
CA PHE A 185 -0.02 -4.97 7.52
C PHE A 185 1.47 -5.01 7.88
N PHE A 186 2.03 -3.92 8.36
CA PHE A 186 3.45 -3.84 8.69
C PHE A 186 3.81 -4.57 9.98
N ILE A 187 2.94 -4.55 10.99
CA ILE A 187 3.19 -5.30 12.22
C ILE A 187 3.16 -6.82 11.98
N ASN A 188 2.47 -7.29 10.94
CA ASN A 188 2.42 -8.70 10.56
C ASN A 188 3.51 -9.12 9.54
N THR A 189 4.49 -8.26 9.28
CA THR A 189 5.65 -8.58 8.44
C THR A 189 6.43 -9.77 9.00
N ASP A 190 6.89 -10.66 8.12
CA ASP A 190 7.72 -11.79 8.49
C ASP A 190 9.09 -11.34 9.03
N ASP A 191 9.66 -12.12 9.98
CA ASP A 191 10.96 -11.83 10.58
C ASP A 191 12.09 -11.77 9.53
N LYS A 192 11.95 -12.55 8.45
CA LYS A 192 12.92 -12.58 7.33
C LYS A 192 12.94 -11.30 6.51
N ASP A 193 11.83 -10.56 6.49
CA ASP A 193 11.66 -9.37 5.67
C ASP A 193 11.82 -8.06 6.44
N VAL A 194 11.53 -8.06 7.75
CA VAL A 194 11.39 -6.83 8.54
C VAL A 194 12.64 -5.96 8.55
N ILE A 195 13.82 -6.55 8.68
CA ILE A 195 15.08 -5.80 8.73
C ILE A 195 15.39 -5.16 7.36
N LYS A 196 15.13 -5.89 6.27
CA LYS A 196 15.25 -5.35 4.92
C LYS A 196 14.32 -4.15 4.72
N LEU A 197 13.07 -4.27 5.18
CA LEU A 197 12.08 -3.20 5.04
C LEU A 197 12.41 -1.99 5.91
N LEU A 198 12.94 -2.17 7.12
CA LEU A 198 13.43 -1.07 7.94
C LEU A 198 14.53 -0.27 7.20
N LYS A 199 15.50 -0.97 6.59
CA LYS A 199 16.57 -0.35 5.80
C LYS A 199 16.07 0.40 4.56
N GLN A 200 14.98 -0.05 3.94
CA GLN A 200 14.48 0.49 2.68
C GLN A 200 13.39 1.56 2.85
N LEU A 201 12.62 1.50 3.93
CA LEU A 201 11.39 2.29 4.07
C LEU A 201 11.40 3.27 5.25
N THR A 202 12.42 3.24 6.10
CA THR A 202 12.50 4.15 7.25
C THR A 202 13.73 5.04 7.20
N PHE A 203 13.73 6.10 8.02
CA PHE A 203 14.88 6.98 8.20
C PHE A 203 15.72 6.63 9.44
N LEU A 204 15.51 5.43 9.98
CA LEU A 204 16.30 4.95 11.11
C LEU A 204 17.78 4.80 10.74
N SER A 205 18.65 5.11 11.69
CA SER A 205 20.09 4.92 11.51
C SER A 205 20.47 3.45 11.44
N GLN A 206 21.61 3.16 10.81
CA GLN A 206 22.12 1.79 10.75
C GLN A 206 22.34 1.18 12.16
N LEU A 207 22.67 1.99 13.16
CA LEU A 207 22.86 1.53 14.53
C LEU A 207 21.52 1.04 15.13
N GLU A 208 20.46 1.83 15.00
CA GLU A 208 19.12 1.46 15.48
C GLU A 208 18.62 0.19 14.80
N ILE A 209 18.82 0.07 13.47
CA ILE A 209 18.42 -1.12 12.73
C ILE A 209 19.22 -2.35 13.16
N ASN A 210 20.53 -2.22 13.42
CA ASN A 210 21.36 -3.33 13.90
C ASN A 210 20.95 -3.80 15.30
N GLU A 211 20.49 -2.88 16.18
CA GLU A 211 19.94 -3.24 17.49
C GLU A 211 18.62 -4.03 17.34
N LEU A 212 17.72 -3.55 16.49
CA LEU A 212 16.46 -4.25 16.19
C LEU A 212 16.71 -5.65 15.60
N GLU A 213 17.71 -5.80 14.74
CA GLU A 213 18.11 -7.10 14.17
C GLU A 213 18.57 -8.06 15.26
N LYS A 214 19.42 -7.62 16.19
CA LYS A 214 19.86 -8.43 17.35
C LYS A 214 18.69 -8.86 18.24
N ILE A 215 17.74 -7.93 18.49
CA ILE A 215 16.53 -8.24 19.28
C ILE A 215 15.68 -9.29 18.55
N THR A 216 15.47 -9.11 17.25
CA THR A 216 14.67 -10.06 16.44
C THR A 216 15.29 -11.45 16.41
N GLN A 217 16.63 -11.55 16.38
CA GLN A 217 17.32 -12.86 16.43
C GLN A 217 17.23 -13.55 17.79
N LYS A 218 17.23 -12.78 18.89
CA LYS A 218 17.22 -13.32 20.27
C LYS A 218 15.80 -13.59 20.78
N ASN A 219 14.87 -12.70 20.48
CA ASN A 219 13.51 -12.68 21.04
C ASN A 219 12.48 -12.34 19.93
N PRO A 220 12.32 -13.19 18.89
CA PRO A 220 11.44 -12.89 17.76
C PRO A 220 9.98 -12.71 18.18
N GLU A 221 9.55 -13.35 19.27
CA GLU A 221 8.19 -13.26 19.82
C GLU A 221 7.80 -11.86 20.29
N GLN A 222 8.76 -10.99 20.61
CA GLN A 222 8.51 -9.60 21.01
C GLN A 222 8.11 -8.73 19.83
N ARG A 223 8.45 -9.14 18.59
CA ARG A 223 8.12 -8.43 17.34
C ARG A 223 8.48 -6.94 17.37
N GLN A 224 9.59 -6.59 18.05
CA GLN A 224 9.99 -5.20 18.24
C GLN A 224 10.32 -4.51 16.91
N ALA A 225 11.01 -5.19 15.99
CA ALA A 225 11.33 -4.66 14.68
C ALA A 225 10.08 -4.38 13.84
N GLN A 226 9.09 -5.29 13.87
CA GLN A 226 7.81 -5.10 13.17
C GLN A 226 7.01 -3.93 13.76
N LYS A 227 7.03 -3.81 15.09
CA LYS A 227 6.36 -2.70 15.76
C LYS A 227 6.98 -1.37 15.36
N THR A 228 8.31 -1.28 15.40
CA THR A 228 9.03 -0.07 14.98
C THR A 228 8.75 0.26 13.51
N LEU A 229 8.80 -0.75 12.61
CA LEU A 229 8.48 -0.57 11.18
C LEU A 229 7.06 0.00 11.00
N ALA A 230 6.07 -0.59 11.66
CA ALA A 230 4.67 -0.16 11.57
C ALA A 230 4.46 1.26 12.14
N GLU A 231 5.12 1.60 13.25
CA GLU A 231 5.05 2.92 13.88
C GLU A 231 5.67 3.99 12.99
N GLU A 232 6.90 3.78 12.51
CA GLU A 232 7.62 4.72 11.65
C GLU A 232 6.83 5.00 10.36
N LEU A 233 6.36 3.94 9.68
CA LEU A 233 5.63 4.11 8.43
C LEU A 233 4.25 4.73 8.62
N THR A 234 3.52 4.34 9.68
CA THR A 234 2.20 4.94 9.96
C THR A 234 2.35 6.42 10.32
N LYS A 235 3.36 6.77 11.10
CA LYS A 235 3.68 8.16 11.43
C LYS A 235 4.04 8.96 10.19
N PHE A 236 4.90 8.42 9.33
CA PHE A 236 5.35 9.10 8.12
C PHE A 236 4.23 9.35 7.11
N ILE A 237 3.37 8.34 6.87
CA ILE A 237 2.32 8.42 5.84
C ILE A 237 1.04 9.10 6.35
N HIS A 238 0.61 8.78 7.58
CA HIS A 238 -0.68 9.20 8.12
C HIS A 238 -0.58 10.22 9.27
N GLY A 239 0.64 10.49 9.71
CA GLY A 239 0.93 11.46 10.77
C GLY A 239 0.78 10.91 12.20
N GLU A 240 1.31 11.66 13.14
CA GLU A 240 1.38 11.30 14.56
C GLU A 240 0.00 11.05 15.21
N LYS A 241 -1.03 11.84 14.81
CA LYS A 241 -2.39 11.67 15.35
C LYS A 241 -2.99 10.32 14.97
N ALA A 242 -2.76 9.88 13.72
CA ALA A 242 -3.23 8.59 13.23
C ALA A 242 -2.49 7.45 13.95
N LEU A 243 -1.17 7.56 14.14
CA LEU A 243 -0.40 6.58 14.89
C LEU A 243 -0.92 6.40 16.32
N ARG A 244 -1.14 7.48 17.06
CA ARG A 244 -1.69 7.42 18.43
C ARG A 244 -3.07 6.75 18.47
N LYS A 245 -3.93 7.06 17.49
CA LYS A 245 -5.25 6.42 17.35
C LYS A 245 -5.10 4.92 17.13
N VAL A 246 -4.24 4.51 16.22
CA VAL A 246 -3.98 3.10 15.91
C VAL A 246 -3.40 2.35 17.11
N GLN A 247 -2.46 2.94 17.83
CA GLN A 247 -1.90 2.36 19.05
C GLN A 247 -2.96 2.18 20.14
N LYS A 248 -3.86 3.16 20.32
CA LYS A 248 -5.03 3.07 21.23
C LYS A 248 -5.93 1.90 20.85
N ILE A 249 -6.31 1.80 19.56
CA ILE A 249 -7.13 0.71 19.03
C ILE A 249 -6.45 -0.65 19.27
N THR A 250 -5.19 -0.78 18.91
CA THR A 250 -4.42 -2.03 19.06
C THR A 250 -4.37 -2.46 20.53
N LYS A 251 -4.12 -1.52 21.45
CA LYS A 251 -4.13 -1.81 22.89
C LYS A 251 -5.50 -2.28 23.37
N ALA A 252 -6.57 -1.59 22.96
CA ALA A 252 -7.93 -1.95 23.34
C ALA A 252 -8.34 -3.34 22.85
N LEU A 253 -8.01 -3.69 21.62
CA LEU A 253 -8.25 -5.04 21.05
C LEU A 253 -7.47 -6.13 21.80
N PHE A 254 -6.23 -5.83 22.19
CA PHE A 254 -5.39 -6.76 22.92
C PHE A 254 -5.89 -6.99 24.36
N SER A 255 -6.28 -5.91 25.06
CA SER A 255 -6.79 -5.97 26.43
C SER A 255 -8.28 -6.32 26.51
N ASN A 256 -9.00 -6.42 25.37
CA ASN A 256 -10.45 -6.53 25.27
C ASN A 256 -11.22 -5.36 25.96
N ASP A 257 -10.59 -4.19 26.10
CA ASP A 257 -11.20 -2.98 26.65
C ASP A 257 -11.80 -2.10 25.54
N PHE A 258 -12.91 -2.54 24.98
CA PHE A 258 -13.61 -1.83 23.92
C PHE A 258 -14.31 -0.54 24.37
N LYS A 259 -14.50 -0.35 25.68
CA LYS A 259 -15.17 0.85 26.23
C LYS A 259 -14.36 2.12 26.04
N SER A 260 -13.04 1.99 25.87
CA SER A 260 -12.14 3.11 25.61
C SER A 260 -12.21 3.62 24.17
N LEU A 261 -12.86 2.88 23.26
CA LEU A 261 -12.98 3.20 21.84
C LEU A 261 -14.31 3.90 21.54
N ASN A 262 -14.28 4.82 20.57
CA ASN A 262 -15.51 5.35 19.98
C ASN A 262 -16.01 4.46 18.82
N ALA A 263 -17.22 4.72 18.32
CA ALA A 263 -17.83 3.92 17.27
C ALA A 263 -17.01 3.84 15.97
N ASN A 264 -16.39 4.96 15.54
CA ASN A 264 -15.56 4.98 14.36
C ASN A 264 -14.27 4.17 14.55
N GLU A 265 -13.67 4.21 15.74
CA GLU A 265 -12.49 3.41 16.08
C GLU A 265 -12.83 1.90 16.07
N ILE A 266 -14.00 1.51 16.58
CA ILE A 266 -14.47 0.12 16.54
C ILE A 266 -14.72 -0.34 15.09
N LYS A 267 -15.41 0.48 14.29
CA LYS A 267 -15.69 0.17 12.88
C LYS A 267 -14.40 0.06 12.06
N GLU A 268 -13.43 0.94 12.30
CA GLU A 268 -12.12 0.89 11.63
C GLU A 268 -11.33 -0.35 12.03
N ALA A 269 -11.30 -0.68 13.32
CA ALA A 269 -10.58 -1.82 13.87
C ALA A 269 -11.11 -3.18 13.38
N LEU A 270 -12.41 -3.26 13.17
CA LEU A 270 -13.15 -4.47 12.84
C LEU A 270 -13.86 -4.39 11.48
N SER A 271 -13.30 -3.58 10.55
CA SER A 271 -13.86 -3.41 9.20
C SER A 271 -13.91 -4.69 8.37
N ASP A 272 -12.96 -5.58 8.61
CA ASP A 272 -12.77 -6.81 7.83
C ASP A 272 -13.38 -8.05 8.50
N VAL A 273 -14.04 -7.88 9.67
CA VAL A 273 -14.67 -9.02 10.36
C VAL A 273 -16.11 -9.24 9.89
N PRO A 274 -16.62 -10.48 9.96
CA PRO A 274 -18.01 -10.77 9.66
C PRO A 274 -18.93 -9.92 10.52
N SER A 275 -20.00 -9.38 9.92
CA SER A 275 -20.99 -8.59 10.62
C SER A 275 -22.41 -9.15 10.45
N TYR A 276 -23.25 -8.93 11.46
CA TYR A 276 -24.65 -9.35 11.46
C TYR A 276 -25.54 -8.23 12.03
N ILE A 277 -26.76 -8.10 11.50
CA ILE A 277 -27.73 -7.08 11.94
C ILE A 277 -28.89 -7.77 12.64
N ILE A 278 -29.16 -7.37 13.90
CA ILE A 278 -30.37 -7.77 14.63
C ILE A 278 -31.43 -6.70 14.40
N SER A 279 -32.57 -7.11 13.84
CA SER A 279 -33.69 -6.20 13.60
C SER A 279 -34.91 -6.64 14.37
N ASN A 280 -35.64 -5.66 14.97
CA ASN A 280 -36.96 -5.85 15.60
C ASN A 280 -37.02 -6.89 16.73
N LYS A 281 -35.91 -7.18 17.42
CA LYS A 281 -35.87 -8.07 18.58
C LYS A 281 -35.56 -7.28 19.85
N LYS A 282 -36.24 -7.57 20.96
CA LYS A 282 -35.97 -6.95 22.27
C LYS A 282 -34.84 -7.65 23.01
N GLU A 283 -34.77 -8.95 22.87
CA GLU A 283 -33.78 -9.83 23.48
C GLU A 283 -33.56 -11.08 22.62
N LEU A 284 -32.42 -11.70 22.75
CA LEU A 284 -32.05 -12.94 22.06
C LEU A 284 -31.25 -13.84 22.99
N ASN A 285 -31.62 -15.15 23.03
CA ASN A 285 -30.76 -16.11 23.69
C ASN A 285 -29.39 -16.17 22.99
N ILE A 286 -28.32 -16.25 23.78
CA ILE A 286 -26.93 -16.25 23.28
C ILE A 286 -26.71 -17.37 22.26
N ILE A 287 -27.29 -18.56 22.46
CA ILE A 287 -27.12 -19.71 21.56
C ILE A 287 -27.75 -19.44 20.18
N ASP A 288 -28.95 -18.84 20.18
CA ASP A 288 -29.63 -18.48 18.95
C ASP A 288 -28.86 -17.39 18.20
N LEU A 289 -28.41 -16.35 18.91
CA LEU A 289 -27.64 -15.28 18.32
C LEU A 289 -26.31 -15.76 17.70
N LEU A 290 -25.55 -16.60 18.40
CA LEU A 290 -24.31 -17.16 17.90
C LEU A 290 -24.51 -17.99 16.62
N THR A 291 -25.66 -18.65 16.52
CA THR A 291 -25.98 -19.48 15.35
C THR A 291 -26.50 -18.61 14.20
N GLU A 292 -27.42 -17.68 14.45
CA GLU A 292 -27.99 -16.77 13.46
C GLU A 292 -26.91 -15.87 12.84
N ALA A 293 -25.98 -15.37 13.65
CA ALA A 293 -24.86 -14.54 13.20
C ALA A 293 -23.70 -15.33 12.55
N GLY A 294 -23.81 -16.66 12.45
CA GLY A 294 -22.76 -17.50 11.86
C GLY A 294 -21.48 -17.56 12.69
N ILE A 295 -21.51 -17.15 13.96
CA ILE A 295 -20.36 -17.22 14.87
C ILE A 295 -20.06 -18.68 15.22
N SER A 296 -21.11 -19.47 15.43
CA SER A 296 -21.03 -20.93 15.60
C SER A 296 -21.86 -21.62 14.53
N SER A 297 -21.37 -22.76 14.02
CA SER A 297 -21.98 -23.47 12.89
C SER A 297 -23.31 -24.16 13.20
N SER A 298 -23.64 -24.36 14.48
CA SER A 298 -24.88 -24.98 14.95
C SER A 298 -25.17 -24.62 16.40
N LYS A 299 -26.40 -24.80 16.86
CA LYS A 299 -26.79 -24.63 18.29
C LYS A 299 -26.00 -25.54 19.22
N ARG A 300 -25.68 -26.75 18.80
CA ARG A 300 -24.83 -27.66 19.59
C ARG A 300 -23.41 -27.05 19.75
N GLN A 301 -22.81 -26.58 18.66
CA GLN A 301 -21.48 -25.95 18.72
C GLN A 301 -21.52 -24.67 19.58
N ALA A 302 -22.57 -23.86 19.44
CA ALA A 302 -22.72 -22.64 20.23
C ALA A 302 -22.78 -22.95 21.74
N LYS A 303 -23.53 -24.01 22.16
CA LYS A 303 -23.52 -24.47 23.55
C LYS A 303 -22.15 -24.90 24.05
N GLU A 304 -21.44 -25.68 23.25
CA GLU A 304 -20.08 -26.13 23.58
C GLU A 304 -19.11 -24.91 23.66
N ASP A 305 -19.18 -23.97 22.74
CA ASP A 305 -18.35 -22.76 22.73
C ASP A 305 -18.59 -21.90 24.00
N VAL A 306 -19.85 -21.74 24.44
CA VAL A 306 -20.21 -21.00 25.67
C VAL A 306 -19.73 -21.74 26.92
N LEU A 307 -19.99 -23.05 27.04
CA LEU A 307 -19.58 -23.84 28.19
C LEU A 307 -18.09 -23.91 28.35
N ASN A 308 -17.35 -24.00 27.23
CA ASN A 308 -15.88 -23.98 27.18
C ASN A 308 -15.29 -22.57 27.34
N ARG A 309 -16.11 -21.56 27.63
CA ARG A 309 -15.68 -20.15 27.78
C ARG A 309 -14.94 -19.61 26.56
N ALA A 310 -15.25 -20.13 25.37
CA ALA A 310 -14.65 -19.71 24.12
C ALA A 310 -15.29 -18.43 23.55
N ILE A 311 -16.44 -18.00 24.10
CA ILE A 311 -17.17 -16.81 23.67
C ILE A 311 -16.98 -15.66 24.67
N SER A 312 -16.67 -14.48 24.13
CA SER A 312 -16.78 -13.25 24.89
C SER A 312 -17.64 -12.22 24.17
N LEU A 313 -18.37 -11.44 24.93
CA LEU A 313 -19.21 -10.32 24.52
C LEU A 313 -18.60 -9.03 25.09
N ASN A 314 -18.25 -8.09 24.23
CA ASN A 314 -17.64 -6.81 24.61
C ASN A 314 -16.45 -6.97 25.58
N GLY A 315 -15.65 -8.01 25.36
CA GLY A 315 -14.48 -8.33 26.18
C GLY A 315 -14.76 -9.18 27.43
N LYS A 316 -16.04 -9.41 27.80
CA LYS A 316 -16.41 -10.24 28.93
C LYS A 316 -16.75 -11.66 28.48
N THR A 317 -16.14 -12.66 29.10
CA THR A 317 -16.43 -14.07 28.82
C THR A 317 -17.86 -14.43 29.24
N ILE A 318 -18.60 -15.08 28.35
CA ILE A 318 -19.94 -15.64 28.63
C ILE A 318 -19.79 -17.12 28.86
N SER A 319 -20.40 -17.59 29.99
CA SER A 319 -20.41 -19.02 30.37
C SER A 319 -21.83 -19.57 30.65
N ASP A 320 -22.85 -18.69 30.61
CA ASP A 320 -24.22 -19.07 30.79
C ASP A 320 -24.92 -19.25 29.42
N ILE A 321 -25.37 -20.48 29.16
CA ILE A 321 -26.09 -20.83 27.92
C ILE A 321 -27.49 -20.19 27.82
N ASN A 322 -28.04 -19.74 28.96
CA ASN A 322 -29.33 -19.06 29.02
C ASN A 322 -29.19 -17.54 29.00
N TYR A 323 -27.99 -17.00 28.82
CA TYR A 323 -27.76 -15.56 28.78
C TYR A 323 -28.62 -14.91 27.70
N LEU A 324 -29.40 -13.91 28.10
CA LEU A 324 -30.19 -13.09 27.18
C LEU A 324 -29.43 -11.83 26.81
N VAL A 325 -29.05 -11.75 25.56
CA VAL A 325 -28.42 -10.55 25.00
C VAL A 325 -29.52 -9.53 24.72
N THR A 326 -29.31 -8.32 25.17
CA THR A 326 -30.27 -7.21 25.06
C THR A 326 -29.60 -5.95 24.51
N LYS A 327 -30.39 -4.94 24.15
CA LYS A 327 -29.85 -3.63 23.72
C LYS A 327 -29.00 -2.95 24.82
N LYS A 328 -29.19 -3.30 26.10
CA LYS A 328 -28.35 -2.79 27.20
C LYS A 328 -26.94 -3.31 27.20
N ASP A 329 -26.68 -4.41 26.53
CA ASP A 329 -25.35 -4.98 26.36
C ASP A 329 -24.54 -4.26 25.25
N CYS A 330 -25.22 -3.46 24.45
CA CYS A 330 -24.55 -2.75 23.37
C CYS A 330 -23.53 -1.72 23.90
N LEU A 331 -22.44 -1.59 23.17
CA LEU A 331 -21.51 -0.48 23.25
C LEU A 331 -22.13 0.76 22.56
N ILE A 332 -21.29 1.72 22.21
CA ILE A 332 -21.69 2.93 21.50
C ILE A 332 -22.38 2.56 20.16
N GLU A 333 -23.41 3.33 19.76
CA GLU A 333 -24.14 3.18 18.48
C GLU A 333 -24.73 1.78 18.25
N ASN A 334 -25.21 1.14 19.32
CA ASN A 334 -25.85 -0.19 19.25
C ASN A 334 -24.92 -1.29 18.68
N ILE A 335 -23.63 -1.22 18.93
CA ILE A 335 -22.64 -2.21 18.51
C ILE A 335 -22.40 -3.23 19.62
N LEU A 336 -22.38 -4.50 19.27
CA LEU A 336 -21.88 -5.61 20.08
C LEU A 336 -20.65 -6.22 19.42
N ILE A 337 -19.63 -6.52 20.21
CA ILE A 337 -18.42 -7.19 19.74
C ILE A 337 -18.36 -8.58 20.34
N PHE A 338 -18.49 -9.58 19.48
CA PHE A 338 -18.27 -10.97 19.87
C PHE A 338 -16.85 -11.40 19.50
N LYS A 339 -16.26 -12.23 20.36
CA LYS A 339 -14.99 -12.89 20.08
C LYS A 339 -15.15 -14.37 20.34
N ARG A 340 -14.75 -15.21 19.37
CA ARG A 340 -14.68 -16.66 19.48
C ARG A 340 -13.24 -17.12 19.47
N GLY A 341 -12.84 -17.77 20.56
CA GLY A 341 -11.44 -18.16 20.76
C GLY A 341 -10.48 -16.97 20.88
N LYS A 342 -9.23 -17.13 20.43
CA LYS A 342 -8.17 -16.11 20.63
C LYS A 342 -8.21 -14.96 19.62
N LYS A 343 -8.70 -15.19 18.39
CA LYS A 343 -8.49 -14.26 17.27
C LYS A 343 -9.75 -13.84 16.50
N ASN A 344 -10.82 -14.62 16.52
CA ASN A 344 -11.97 -14.39 15.66
C ASN A 344 -12.94 -13.39 16.29
N HIS A 345 -13.05 -12.22 15.72
CA HIS A 345 -14.00 -11.18 16.13
C HIS A 345 -15.16 -11.13 15.15
N PHE A 346 -16.33 -10.68 15.66
CA PHE A 346 -17.56 -10.51 14.90
C PHE A 346 -18.25 -9.23 15.38
N LEU A 347 -18.80 -8.46 14.45
CA LEU A 347 -19.58 -7.26 14.75
C LEU A 347 -21.07 -7.54 14.64
N ILE A 348 -21.82 -7.12 15.62
CA ILE A 348 -23.29 -7.19 15.56
C ILE A 348 -23.85 -5.79 15.76
N TYR A 349 -24.75 -5.38 14.87
CA TYR A 349 -25.48 -4.12 14.94
C TYR A 349 -26.90 -4.38 15.40
N TRP A 350 -27.31 -3.74 16.48
CA TRP A 350 -28.67 -3.83 17.00
C TRP A 350 -29.51 -2.67 16.48
N GLN A 351 -30.45 -2.95 15.60
CA GLN A 351 -31.39 -1.97 15.03
C GLN A 351 -32.74 -1.97 15.73
#